data_d5ef8a3d6d42bd5086381865a58f0588
#
_entry.id   d5ef8a3d6d42bd5086381865a58f0588
#
_cell.length_a   1.000
_cell.length_b   1.000
_cell.length_c   1.000
_cell.angle_alpha   90.00
_cell.angle_beta   90.00
_cell.angle_gamma   90.00
#
_symmetry.space_group_name_H-M   'P 1'
#
loop_
_entity.id
_entity.type
_entity.pdbx_description
1 polymer ?
#
loop_
_entity_poly.entity_id
_entity_poly.type
_entity_poly.pdbx_seq_one_letter_code
_entity_poly.pdbx_strand_id
1 'polypeptide(L)'
;MNKPTVQDIFRCFYPAYLEKYSPSPEQAKVARNILNCKTGAYGANVSVCEDCGAVQIHYNSCCNRCCPMCQAVPKEMWMDARREDVLDAPYFHLVFTVPDILNPIIYNNQKLLYDTLYHAASATIRELTADPKHLGAAVGYICILHTWGSEMNFHPHIHTILLGGGLTSKNEWKDNGTAFFLPIWAISKVFRGKYMDELKNLWNTNQLEFHGTAEKYRNHYAFKELIDFCYDAEWIPYCKKTFNGAQSVIDYLGKYTHNLKNLTVSFCSSNLLFIRCLF
;
A
#
# COMPACT_ATOMS: atom_id res chain seq x y z
N MET A 1 -12.67 -24.84 18.96
CA MET A 1 -13.32 -23.50 19.02
C MET A 1 -12.93 -22.71 17.77
N ASN A 2 -13.90 -22.22 17.01
CA ASN A 2 -13.62 -21.34 15.86
C ASN A 2 -13.00 -20.04 16.38
N LYS A 3 -11.95 -19.56 15.69
CA LYS A 3 -11.36 -18.26 16.02
C LYS A 3 -12.40 -17.15 15.76
N PRO A 4 -12.50 -16.13 16.64
CA PRO A 4 -13.44 -15.04 16.44
C PRO A 4 -13.12 -14.29 15.13
N THR A 5 -14.16 -13.94 14.39
CA THR A 5 -14.07 -13.16 13.15
C THR A 5 -14.17 -11.67 13.43
N VAL A 6 -13.79 -10.85 12.47
CA VAL A 6 -14.01 -9.38 12.55
C VAL A 6 -15.51 -9.07 12.69
N GLN A 7 -16.40 -9.86 12.08
CA GLN A 7 -17.83 -9.69 12.24
C GLN A 7 -18.28 -9.92 13.69
N ASP A 8 -17.71 -10.91 14.38
CA ASP A 8 -18.01 -11.19 15.79
C ASP A 8 -17.54 -10.04 16.69
N ILE A 9 -16.36 -9.48 16.41
CA ILE A 9 -15.86 -8.28 17.11
C ILE A 9 -16.83 -7.10 16.92
N PHE A 10 -17.29 -6.85 15.70
CA PHE A 10 -18.25 -5.79 15.43
C PHE A 10 -19.58 -6.03 16.15
N ARG A 11 -20.08 -7.27 16.17
CA ARG A 11 -21.31 -7.63 16.90
C ARG A 11 -21.20 -7.34 18.38
N CYS A 12 -20.06 -7.65 18.98
CA CYS A 12 -19.85 -7.46 20.42
C CYS A 12 -19.60 -6.00 20.81
N PHE A 13 -18.84 -5.25 20.04
CA PHE A 13 -18.28 -3.96 20.49
C PHE A 13 -18.81 -2.73 19.74
N TYR A 14 -19.37 -2.89 18.56
CA TYR A 14 -19.86 -1.75 17.77
C TYR A 14 -21.03 -0.99 18.45
N PRO A 15 -21.98 -1.63 19.16
CA PRO A 15 -22.99 -0.90 19.93
C PRO A 15 -22.37 0.03 20.98
N ALA A 16 -21.42 -0.47 21.79
CA ALA A 16 -20.73 0.35 22.80
C ALA A 16 -19.87 1.47 22.18
N TYR A 17 -19.34 1.25 20.98
CA TYR A 17 -18.63 2.30 20.23
C TYR A 17 -19.57 3.44 19.85
N LEU A 18 -20.80 3.14 19.41
CA LEU A 18 -21.80 4.14 19.02
C LEU A 18 -22.30 4.99 20.19
N GLU A 19 -22.21 4.50 21.43
CA GLU A 19 -22.55 5.29 22.64
C GLU A 19 -21.54 6.43 22.87
N LYS A 20 -20.30 6.26 22.40
CA LYS A 20 -19.19 7.20 22.66
C LYS A 20 -18.78 8.01 21.43
N TYR A 21 -18.99 7.49 20.24
CA TYR A 21 -18.48 8.04 18.99
C TYR A 21 -19.56 8.07 17.90
N SER A 22 -19.50 9.10 17.07
CA SER A 22 -20.35 9.23 15.88
C SER A 22 -19.51 8.91 14.63
N PRO A 23 -19.65 7.72 14.02
CA PRO A 23 -18.93 7.40 12.78
C PRO A 23 -19.45 8.25 11.61
N SER A 24 -18.57 8.51 10.63
CA SER A 24 -19.01 9.11 9.37
C SER A 24 -20.02 8.20 8.64
N PRO A 25 -20.82 8.73 7.70
CA PRO A 25 -21.75 7.92 6.91
C PRO A 25 -21.08 6.72 6.23
N GLU A 26 -19.86 6.92 5.72
CA GLU A 26 -19.05 5.87 5.08
C GLU A 26 -18.64 4.80 6.09
N GLN A 27 -18.16 5.20 7.26
CA GLN A 27 -17.77 4.27 8.33
C GLN A 27 -18.98 3.46 8.83
N ALA A 28 -20.12 4.12 9.02
CA ALA A 28 -21.37 3.46 9.41
C ALA A 28 -21.86 2.46 8.33
N LYS A 29 -21.73 2.81 7.05
CA LYS A 29 -22.03 1.92 5.92
C LYS A 29 -21.11 0.70 5.92
N VAL A 30 -19.82 0.87 6.14
CA VAL A 30 -18.86 -0.25 6.22
C VAL A 30 -19.19 -1.17 7.39
N ALA A 31 -19.41 -0.62 8.58
CA ALA A 31 -19.80 -1.39 9.77
C ALA A 31 -21.06 -2.23 9.54
N ARG A 32 -22.12 -1.61 9.01
CA ARG A 32 -23.36 -2.30 8.65
C ARG A 32 -23.12 -3.41 7.63
N ASN A 33 -22.26 -3.17 6.63
CA ASN A 33 -21.94 -4.18 5.63
C ASN A 33 -21.19 -5.38 6.23
N ILE A 34 -20.24 -5.14 7.13
CA ILE A 34 -19.52 -6.22 7.83
C ILE A 34 -20.48 -7.01 8.71
N LEU A 35 -21.33 -6.34 9.50
CA LEU A 35 -22.30 -6.97 10.41
C LEU A 35 -23.30 -7.88 9.67
N ASN A 36 -23.72 -7.47 8.48
CA ASN A 36 -24.73 -8.16 7.69
C ASN A 36 -24.16 -9.10 6.61
N CYS A 37 -22.84 -9.15 6.44
CA CYS A 37 -22.22 -9.97 5.41
C CYS A 37 -22.44 -11.46 5.66
N LYS A 38 -22.85 -12.18 4.60
CA LYS A 38 -23.15 -13.61 4.67
C LYS A 38 -24.19 -13.96 5.77
N THR A 39 -25.17 -13.06 5.94
CA THR A 39 -26.38 -13.30 6.72
C THR A 39 -27.61 -13.20 5.79
N GLY A 40 -28.80 -13.46 6.30
CA GLY A 40 -30.03 -13.30 5.52
C GLY A 40 -30.32 -11.87 5.05
N ALA A 41 -29.61 -10.84 5.55
CA ALA A 41 -29.86 -9.43 5.26
C ALA A 41 -29.65 -9.04 3.77
N TYR A 42 -28.82 -9.78 3.04
CA TYR A 42 -28.56 -9.57 1.60
C TYR A 42 -29.16 -10.67 0.72
N GLY A 43 -30.08 -11.46 1.28
CA GLY A 43 -30.67 -12.61 0.59
C GLY A 43 -29.76 -13.83 0.59
N ALA A 44 -30.21 -14.90 -0.06
CA ALA A 44 -29.51 -16.17 -0.17
C ALA A 44 -29.82 -16.86 -1.51
N ASN A 45 -28.88 -17.68 -1.97
CA ASN A 45 -29.10 -18.66 -3.01
C ASN A 45 -29.37 -20.01 -2.36
N VAL A 46 -30.39 -20.73 -2.81
CA VAL A 46 -30.75 -22.05 -2.35
C VAL A 46 -30.47 -23.03 -3.46
N SER A 47 -29.67 -24.06 -3.17
CA SER A 47 -29.47 -25.20 -4.07
C SER A 47 -30.01 -26.46 -3.44
N VAL A 48 -30.59 -27.31 -4.25
CA VAL A 48 -31.15 -28.63 -3.84
C VAL A 48 -30.38 -29.69 -4.62
N CYS A 49 -29.87 -30.69 -3.92
CA CYS A 49 -29.26 -31.84 -4.59
C CYS A 49 -30.35 -32.69 -5.27
N GLU A 50 -30.22 -32.94 -6.55
CA GLU A 50 -31.20 -33.72 -7.31
C GLU A 50 -31.22 -35.19 -6.88
N ASP A 51 -30.09 -35.75 -6.40
CA ASP A 51 -29.99 -37.15 -6.02
C ASP A 51 -30.55 -37.45 -4.61
N CYS A 52 -30.28 -36.59 -3.64
CA CYS A 52 -30.64 -36.87 -2.22
C CYS A 52 -31.58 -35.83 -1.61
N GLY A 53 -31.98 -34.78 -2.33
CA GLY A 53 -32.87 -33.73 -1.84
C GLY A 53 -32.24 -32.80 -0.78
N ALA A 54 -30.93 -32.93 -0.50
CA ALA A 54 -30.27 -32.07 0.48
C ALA A 54 -30.30 -30.60 0.04
N VAL A 55 -30.72 -29.72 0.96
CA VAL A 55 -30.81 -28.28 0.72
C VAL A 55 -29.59 -27.57 1.27
N GLN A 56 -28.94 -26.76 0.44
CA GLN A 56 -27.85 -25.86 0.84
C GLN A 56 -28.26 -24.42 0.67
N ILE A 57 -28.03 -23.61 1.70
CA ILE A 57 -28.33 -22.17 1.70
C ILE A 57 -27.01 -21.40 1.70
N HIS A 58 -26.78 -20.60 0.68
CA HIS A 58 -25.60 -19.75 0.54
C HIS A 58 -26.02 -18.27 0.66
N TYR A 59 -25.76 -17.69 1.83
CA TYR A 59 -26.05 -16.27 2.07
C TYR A 59 -25.16 -15.34 1.26
N ASN A 60 -25.75 -14.30 0.69
CA ASN A 60 -25.07 -13.35 -0.17
C ASN A 60 -24.07 -12.48 0.62
N SER A 61 -23.02 -12.11 -0.08
CA SER A 61 -21.94 -11.25 0.42
C SER A 61 -22.31 -9.77 0.30
N CYS A 62 -21.79 -8.93 1.21
CA CYS A 62 -21.98 -7.48 1.14
C CYS A 62 -21.19 -6.79 0.01
N CYS A 63 -20.24 -7.48 -0.59
CA CYS A 63 -19.33 -6.98 -1.63
C CYS A 63 -18.56 -5.70 -1.25
N ASN A 64 -18.53 -5.34 0.03
CA ASN A 64 -17.80 -4.16 0.47
C ASN A 64 -16.29 -4.42 0.49
N ARG A 65 -15.53 -3.45 -0.04
CA ARG A 65 -14.06 -3.52 -0.10
C ARG A 65 -13.38 -3.63 1.26
N CYS A 66 -14.00 -3.10 2.31
CA CYS A 66 -13.47 -3.16 3.68
C CYS A 66 -13.92 -4.41 4.43
N CYS A 67 -14.73 -5.29 3.83
CA CYS A 67 -15.19 -6.51 4.49
C CYS A 67 -14.16 -7.63 4.32
N PRO A 68 -13.53 -8.14 5.40
CA PRO A 68 -12.51 -9.17 5.29
C PRO A 68 -13.04 -10.48 4.71
N MET A 69 -14.33 -10.82 4.95
CA MET A 69 -14.93 -12.02 4.37
C MET A 69 -15.12 -11.91 2.84
N CYS A 70 -15.44 -10.71 2.33
CA CYS A 70 -15.57 -10.48 0.89
C CYS A 70 -14.23 -10.37 0.18
N GLN A 71 -13.18 -9.95 0.89
CA GLN A 71 -11.85 -9.76 0.30
C GLN A 71 -10.97 -11.03 0.34
N ALA A 72 -11.39 -12.08 1.04
CA ALA A 72 -10.59 -13.31 1.17
C ALA A 72 -10.29 -13.94 -0.20
N VAL A 73 -11.30 -14.19 -1.03
CA VAL A 73 -11.13 -14.81 -2.36
C VAL A 73 -10.39 -13.89 -3.34
N PRO A 74 -10.78 -12.61 -3.54
CA PRO A 74 -10.02 -11.70 -4.39
C PRO A 74 -8.54 -11.58 -4.00
N LYS A 75 -8.25 -11.62 -2.69
CA LYS A 75 -6.90 -11.60 -2.17
C LYS A 75 -6.10 -12.84 -2.58
N GLU A 76 -6.65 -14.03 -2.38
CA GLU A 76 -5.97 -15.27 -2.78
C GLU A 76 -5.74 -15.31 -4.31
N MET A 77 -6.73 -14.94 -5.11
CA MET A 77 -6.58 -14.84 -6.56
C MET A 77 -5.48 -13.86 -6.96
N TRP A 78 -5.35 -12.72 -6.27
CA TRP A 78 -4.28 -11.77 -6.51
C TRP A 78 -2.92 -12.36 -6.13
N MET A 79 -2.83 -13.03 -4.98
CA MET A 79 -1.59 -13.66 -4.53
C MET A 79 -1.16 -14.76 -5.50
N ASP A 80 -2.10 -15.60 -5.96
CA ASP A 80 -1.81 -16.67 -6.92
C ASP A 80 -1.29 -16.10 -8.26
N ALA A 81 -1.95 -15.05 -8.77
CA ALA A 81 -1.49 -14.38 -9.99
C ALA A 81 -0.08 -13.78 -9.82
N ARG A 82 0.27 -13.27 -8.65
CA ARG A 82 1.63 -12.74 -8.40
C ARG A 82 2.66 -13.83 -8.18
N ARG A 83 2.25 -15.00 -7.71
CA ARG A 83 3.14 -16.18 -7.60
C ARG A 83 3.63 -16.67 -8.97
N GLU A 84 2.78 -16.59 -9.97
CA GLU A 84 3.14 -16.96 -11.36
C GLU A 84 4.15 -15.98 -11.98
N ASP A 85 4.15 -14.70 -11.54
CA ASP A 85 5.07 -13.68 -12.02
C ASP A 85 6.46 -13.71 -11.31
N VAL A 86 6.63 -14.58 -10.31
CA VAL A 86 7.88 -14.64 -9.52
C VAL A 86 8.99 -15.33 -10.30
N LEU A 87 10.10 -14.64 -10.48
CA LEU A 87 11.31 -15.17 -11.07
C LEU A 87 12.19 -15.86 -10.00
N ASP A 88 12.96 -16.85 -10.42
CA ASP A 88 13.98 -17.48 -9.56
C ASP A 88 15.21 -16.56 -9.44
N ALA A 89 15.08 -15.54 -8.61
CA ALA A 89 16.08 -14.51 -8.38
C ALA A 89 15.93 -13.94 -6.96
N PRO A 90 16.97 -13.28 -6.42
CA PRO A 90 16.86 -12.59 -5.14
C PRO A 90 15.81 -11.48 -5.17
N TYR A 91 15.10 -11.30 -4.05
CA TYR A 91 14.17 -10.19 -3.86
C TYR A 91 14.50 -9.43 -2.59
N PHE A 92 14.22 -8.13 -2.63
CA PHE A 92 14.43 -7.21 -1.53
C PHE A 92 13.11 -6.56 -1.14
N HIS A 93 12.89 -6.43 0.15
CA HIS A 93 11.78 -5.66 0.70
C HIS A 93 12.30 -4.27 1.06
N LEU A 94 11.79 -3.25 0.36
CA LEU A 94 12.03 -1.85 0.66
C LEU A 94 10.77 -1.24 1.28
N VAL A 95 10.99 -0.29 2.20
CA VAL A 95 9.91 0.55 2.73
C VAL A 95 10.33 2.01 2.61
N PHE A 96 9.48 2.82 1.99
CA PHE A 96 9.66 4.26 1.87
C PHE A 96 8.69 4.94 2.82
N THR A 97 9.21 5.68 3.78
CA THR A 97 8.44 6.45 4.76
C THR A 97 8.75 7.93 4.64
N VAL A 98 7.79 8.76 5.03
CA VAL A 98 7.96 10.20 5.14
C VAL A 98 7.91 10.61 6.62
N PRO A 99 8.53 11.73 7.04
CA PRO A 99 8.45 12.20 8.41
C PRO A 99 7.00 12.49 8.83
N ASP A 100 6.63 12.11 10.04
CA ASP A 100 5.27 12.25 10.59
C ASP A 100 4.78 13.71 10.64
N ILE A 101 5.69 14.67 10.69
CA ILE A 101 5.34 16.10 10.63
C ILE A 101 4.59 16.47 9.34
N LEU A 102 4.74 15.69 8.27
CA LEU A 102 4.02 15.85 7.00
C LEU A 102 2.60 15.27 7.03
N ASN A 103 2.27 14.43 8.01
CA ASN A 103 0.98 13.74 8.09
C ASN A 103 -0.23 14.67 8.00
N PRO A 104 -0.28 15.87 8.65
CA PRO A 104 -1.41 16.78 8.53
C PRO A 104 -1.65 17.26 7.08
N ILE A 105 -0.58 17.54 6.33
CA ILE A 105 -0.69 17.98 4.93
C ILE A 105 -1.10 16.79 4.06
N ILE A 106 -0.50 15.62 4.27
CA ILE A 106 -0.83 14.40 3.52
C ILE A 106 -2.30 14.03 3.73
N TYR A 107 -2.80 14.13 4.98
CA TYR A 107 -4.18 13.80 5.30
C TYR A 107 -5.19 14.68 4.54
N ASN A 108 -4.89 15.96 4.38
CA ASN A 108 -5.73 16.90 3.63
C ASN A 108 -5.63 16.69 2.10
N ASN A 109 -4.53 16.12 1.61
CA ASN A 109 -4.21 15.99 0.20
C ASN A 109 -3.92 14.53 -0.22
N GLN A 110 -4.68 13.57 0.31
CA GLN A 110 -4.35 12.14 0.24
C GLN A 110 -4.03 11.68 -1.17
N LYS A 111 -4.95 11.91 -2.13
CA LYS A 111 -4.72 11.44 -3.50
C LYS A 111 -3.44 12.01 -4.09
N LEU A 112 -3.25 13.32 -3.99
CA LEU A 112 -2.13 14.04 -4.59
C LEU A 112 -0.80 13.62 -3.97
N LEU A 113 -0.72 13.58 -2.63
CA LEU A 113 0.52 13.25 -1.93
C LEU A 113 0.81 11.76 -1.87
N TYR A 114 -0.18 10.88 -2.01
CA TYR A 114 0.06 9.47 -2.27
C TYR A 114 0.64 9.24 -3.68
N ASP A 115 0.16 9.98 -4.68
CA ASP A 115 0.72 9.95 -6.03
C ASP A 115 2.17 10.41 -6.02
N THR A 116 2.47 11.52 -5.33
CA THR A 116 3.83 12.02 -5.10
C THR A 116 4.72 10.97 -4.42
N LEU A 117 4.19 10.28 -3.41
CA LEU A 117 4.93 9.22 -2.70
C LEU A 117 5.29 8.06 -3.63
N TYR A 118 4.34 7.62 -4.47
CA TYR A 118 4.60 6.59 -5.48
C TYR A 118 5.62 7.04 -6.52
N HIS A 119 5.49 8.26 -7.04
CA HIS A 119 6.41 8.80 -8.03
C HIS A 119 7.83 8.93 -7.48
N ALA A 120 7.99 9.48 -6.28
CA ALA A 120 9.29 9.63 -5.64
C ALA A 120 9.95 8.27 -5.37
N ALA A 121 9.22 7.28 -4.83
CA ALA A 121 9.72 5.94 -4.59
C ALA A 121 10.15 5.24 -5.89
N SER A 122 9.28 5.26 -6.91
CA SER A 122 9.54 4.67 -8.21
C SER A 122 10.72 5.31 -8.93
N ALA A 123 10.81 6.64 -8.92
CA ALA A 123 11.90 7.37 -9.53
C ALA A 123 13.24 7.10 -8.81
N THR A 124 13.20 6.94 -7.48
CA THR A 124 14.37 6.57 -6.67
C THR A 124 14.90 5.19 -7.07
N ILE A 125 14.01 4.20 -7.15
CA ILE A 125 14.38 2.85 -7.56
C ILE A 125 15.01 2.87 -8.95
N ARG A 126 14.33 3.48 -9.92
CA ARG A 126 14.82 3.53 -11.32
C ARG A 126 16.17 4.20 -11.45
N GLU A 127 16.37 5.34 -10.77
CA GLU A 127 17.63 6.07 -10.81
C GLU A 127 18.78 5.24 -10.23
N LEU A 128 18.59 4.70 -9.01
CA LEU A 128 19.64 3.97 -8.34
C LEU A 128 19.95 2.62 -9.00
N THR A 129 18.96 1.92 -9.54
CA THR A 129 19.19 0.63 -10.20
C THR A 129 19.80 0.79 -11.59
N ALA A 130 19.49 1.88 -12.29
CA ALA A 130 20.10 2.21 -13.58
C ALA A 130 21.57 2.64 -13.45
N ASP A 131 21.99 3.15 -12.29
CA ASP A 131 23.40 3.54 -12.06
C ASP A 131 24.32 2.29 -12.10
N PRO A 132 25.33 2.27 -13.01
CA PRO A 132 26.31 1.19 -13.07
C PRO A 132 27.06 0.90 -11.77
N LYS A 133 27.14 1.89 -10.86
CA LYS A 133 27.76 1.71 -9.53
C LYS A 133 26.96 0.77 -8.63
N HIS A 134 25.66 0.61 -8.92
CA HIS A 134 24.77 -0.29 -8.18
C HIS A 134 24.47 -1.54 -8.99
N LEU A 135 23.59 -1.44 -9.98
CA LEU A 135 23.24 -2.57 -10.83
C LEU A 135 23.49 -2.29 -12.32
N GLY A 136 23.18 -1.09 -12.81
CA GLY A 136 23.26 -0.74 -14.23
C GLY A 136 22.22 -1.45 -15.08
N ALA A 137 21.04 -1.72 -14.53
CA ALA A 137 19.95 -2.42 -15.20
C ALA A 137 18.57 -1.89 -14.76
N ALA A 138 17.57 -2.07 -15.61
CA ALA A 138 16.18 -1.83 -15.28
C ALA A 138 15.61 -3.03 -14.52
N VAL A 139 15.04 -2.79 -13.36
CA VAL A 139 14.52 -3.83 -12.45
C VAL A 139 13.00 -3.85 -12.41
N GLY A 140 12.43 -5.03 -12.15
CA GLY A 140 11.03 -5.18 -11.81
C GLY A 140 10.77 -4.88 -10.32
N TYR A 141 9.64 -4.23 -10.01
CA TYR A 141 9.23 -4.00 -8.63
C TYR A 141 7.71 -3.82 -8.51
N ILE A 142 7.21 -4.10 -7.30
CA ILE A 142 5.80 -3.92 -6.92
C ILE A 142 5.76 -2.95 -5.74
N CYS A 143 4.97 -1.88 -5.84
CA CYS A 143 4.77 -0.91 -4.78
C CYS A 143 3.35 -1.00 -4.23
N ILE A 144 3.21 -1.05 -2.89
CA ILE A 144 1.93 -1.10 -2.19
C ILE A 144 1.90 -0.01 -1.12
N LEU A 145 0.91 0.88 -1.19
CA LEU A 145 0.71 1.92 -0.20
C LEU A 145 0.03 1.34 1.05
N HIS A 146 0.59 1.63 2.20
CA HIS A 146 -0.05 1.52 3.50
C HIS A 146 -0.25 2.91 4.09
N THR A 147 -1.36 3.13 4.78
CA THR A 147 -1.70 4.44 5.38
C THR A 147 -1.77 4.40 6.90
N TRP A 148 -1.40 3.27 7.52
CA TRP A 148 -1.41 3.07 8.97
C TRP A 148 -0.15 2.37 9.45
N GLY A 149 0.31 2.75 10.63
CA GLY A 149 1.39 2.08 11.36
C GLY A 149 0.89 0.88 12.18
N SER A 150 1.80 0.23 12.90
CA SER A 150 1.49 -0.90 13.79
C SER A 150 0.50 -0.54 14.91
N GLU A 151 0.47 0.70 15.33
CA GLU A 151 -0.44 1.23 16.34
C GLU A 151 -1.75 1.78 15.77
N MET A 152 -2.04 1.51 14.49
CA MET A 152 -3.21 2.01 13.77
C MET A 152 -3.28 3.54 13.64
N ASN A 153 -2.18 4.24 13.88
CA ASN A 153 -2.02 5.67 13.62
C ASN A 153 -1.87 5.93 12.11
N PHE A 154 -2.22 7.13 11.67
CA PHE A 154 -2.02 7.54 10.28
C PHE A 154 -0.52 7.66 9.99
N HIS A 155 -0.01 6.80 9.12
CA HIS A 155 1.40 6.68 8.78
C HIS A 155 1.56 6.19 7.33
N PRO A 156 1.44 7.08 6.34
CA PRO A 156 1.53 6.69 4.94
C PRO A 156 2.96 6.27 4.57
N HIS A 157 3.08 5.09 4.00
CA HIS A 157 4.36 4.52 3.56
C HIS A 157 4.14 3.51 2.43
N ILE A 158 5.19 3.29 1.64
CA ILE A 158 5.15 2.34 0.53
C ILE A 158 6.02 1.12 0.86
N HIS A 159 5.40 -0.06 0.86
CA HIS A 159 6.11 -1.32 0.77
C HIS A 159 6.44 -1.65 -0.68
N THR A 160 7.66 -2.02 -0.93
CA THR A 160 8.13 -2.38 -2.28
C THR A 160 8.77 -3.75 -2.27
N ILE A 161 8.35 -4.61 -3.18
CA ILE A 161 9.06 -5.83 -3.55
C ILE A 161 9.94 -5.47 -4.75
N LEU A 162 11.25 -5.56 -4.58
CA LEU A 162 12.24 -5.20 -5.58
C LEU A 162 13.01 -6.44 -6.01
N LEU A 163 13.04 -6.71 -7.30
CA LEU A 163 13.84 -7.78 -7.88
C LEU A 163 15.33 -7.44 -7.79
N GLY A 164 16.16 -8.37 -7.33
CA GLY A 164 17.61 -8.19 -7.18
C GLY A 164 18.42 -8.38 -8.47
N GLY A 165 17.76 -8.30 -9.62
CA GLY A 165 18.34 -8.34 -10.94
C GLY A 165 17.43 -7.63 -11.94
N GLY A 166 17.94 -7.41 -13.16
CA GLY A 166 17.19 -6.70 -14.19
C GLY A 166 17.81 -6.81 -15.57
N LEU A 167 17.20 -6.14 -16.52
CA LEU A 167 17.69 -6.11 -17.91
C LEU A 167 18.54 -4.87 -18.16
N THR A 168 19.73 -5.07 -18.71
CA THR A 168 20.57 -4.00 -19.19
C THR A 168 19.99 -3.35 -20.45
N SER A 169 20.56 -2.23 -20.90
CA SER A 169 20.19 -1.61 -22.19
C SER A 169 20.38 -2.52 -23.40
N LYS A 170 21.14 -3.61 -23.26
CA LYS A 170 21.33 -4.64 -24.30
C LYS A 170 20.38 -5.81 -24.18
N ASN A 171 19.37 -5.75 -23.29
CA ASN A 171 18.48 -6.84 -22.94
C ASN A 171 19.18 -8.09 -22.35
N GLU A 172 20.32 -7.94 -21.74
CA GLU A 172 21.03 -8.99 -21.03
C GLU A 172 20.61 -8.98 -19.56
N TRP A 173 20.39 -10.16 -18.99
CA TRP A 173 20.10 -10.27 -17.55
C TRP A 173 21.37 -9.95 -16.75
N LYS A 174 21.22 -9.10 -15.75
CA LYS A 174 22.24 -8.77 -14.78
C LYS A 174 21.67 -8.84 -13.38
N ASP A 175 22.27 -9.61 -12.52
CA ASP A 175 21.95 -9.68 -11.11
C ASP A 175 23.07 -9.12 -10.25
N ASN A 176 22.76 -8.91 -9.00
CA ASN A 176 23.69 -8.34 -8.04
C ASN A 176 24.61 -9.40 -7.40
N GLY A 177 24.25 -10.68 -7.44
CA GLY A 177 25.01 -11.80 -6.88
C GLY A 177 25.27 -11.74 -5.36
N THR A 178 24.92 -10.64 -4.68
CA THR A 178 25.27 -10.35 -3.29
C THR A 178 24.03 -10.22 -2.39
N ALA A 179 24.26 -10.26 -1.07
CA ALA A 179 23.21 -10.04 -0.08
C ALA A 179 22.81 -8.55 0.06
N PHE A 180 23.61 -7.64 -0.48
CA PHE A 180 23.43 -6.19 -0.37
C PHE A 180 23.13 -5.60 -1.76
N PHE A 181 22.06 -4.83 -1.90
CA PHE A 181 21.63 -4.33 -3.19
C PHE A 181 21.78 -2.80 -3.35
N LEU A 182 21.06 -2.01 -2.56
CA LEU A 182 21.14 -0.56 -2.63
C LEU A 182 21.49 0.04 -1.27
N PRO A 183 22.42 1.01 -1.19
CA PRO A 183 22.77 1.64 0.07
C PRO A 183 21.59 2.43 0.63
N ILE A 184 21.23 2.19 1.89
CA ILE A 184 20.11 2.87 2.55
C ILE A 184 20.29 4.39 2.52
N TRP A 185 21.51 4.90 2.72
CA TRP A 185 21.79 6.33 2.66
C TRP A 185 21.53 6.93 1.27
N ALA A 186 21.79 6.18 0.18
CA ALA A 186 21.54 6.63 -1.18
C ALA A 186 20.02 6.67 -1.45
N ILE A 187 19.29 5.61 -1.04
CA ILE A 187 17.84 5.55 -1.12
C ILE A 187 17.22 6.74 -0.36
N SER A 188 17.64 6.96 0.88
CA SER A 188 17.17 8.05 1.74
C SER A 188 17.35 9.41 1.07
N LYS A 189 18.56 9.70 0.61
CA LYS A 189 18.92 11.00 0.01
C LYS A 189 18.14 11.28 -1.28
N VAL A 190 18.08 10.30 -2.18
CA VAL A 190 17.42 10.47 -3.48
C VAL A 190 15.90 10.56 -3.30
N PHE A 191 15.32 9.68 -2.48
CA PHE A 191 13.90 9.68 -2.19
C PHE A 191 13.45 11.00 -1.54
N ARG A 192 14.15 11.45 -0.48
CA ARG A 192 13.89 12.73 0.16
C ARG A 192 13.91 13.88 -0.83
N GLY A 193 14.97 13.98 -1.65
CA GLY A 193 15.07 15.04 -2.66
C GLY A 193 13.88 15.06 -3.59
N LYS A 194 13.54 13.93 -4.18
CA LYS A 194 12.40 13.83 -5.13
C LYS A 194 11.05 14.16 -4.49
N TYR A 195 10.79 13.62 -3.29
CA TYR A 195 9.53 13.89 -2.60
C TYR A 195 9.40 15.37 -2.21
N MET A 196 10.45 15.94 -1.64
CA MET A 196 10.46 17.33 -1.20
C MET A 196 10.40 18.33 -2.37
N ASP A 197 11.03 18.02 -3.50
CA ASP A 197 10.96 18.86 -4.70
C ASP A 197 9.54 18.89 -5.26
N GLU A 198 8.86 17.74 -5.33
CA GLU A 198 7.47 17.69 -5.76
C GLU A 198 6.54 18.38 -4.77
N LEU A 199 6.72 18.19 -3.46
CA LEU A 199 5.93 18.88 -2.44
C LEU A 199 6.07 20.41 -2.55
N LYS A 200 7.28 20.93 -2.77
CA LYS A 200 7.51 22.36 -2.99
C LYS A 200 6.83 22.85 -4.27
N ASN A 201 6.89 22.06 -5.34
CA ASN A 201 6.23 22.37 -6.60
C ASN A 201 4.70 22.47 -6.43
N LEU A 202 4.10 21.52 -5.75
CA LEU A 202 2.67 21.51 -5.45
C LEU A 202 2.24 22.70 -4.59
N TRP A 203 3.06 23.10 -3.63
CA TRP A 203 2.82 24.29 -2.82
C TRP A 203 2.91 25.56 -3.65
N ASN A 204 3.96 25.73 -4.45
CA ASN A 204 4.19 26.90 -5.31
C ASN A 204 3.10 27.07 -6.38
N THR A 205 2.50 25.98 -6.82
CA THR A 205 1.42 25.97 -7.82
C THR A 205 0.03 26.01 -7.21
N ASN A 206 -0.08 26.21 -5.87
CA ASN A 206 -1.33 26.29 -5.12
C ASN A 206 -2.25 25.07 -5.30
N GLN A 207 -1.68 23.87 -5.41
CA GLN A 207 -2.43 22.63 -5.56
C GLN A 207 -2.74 21.95 -4.22
N LEU A 208 -2.14 22.44 -3.11
CA LEU A 208 -2.33 21.87 -1.79
C LEU A 208 -3.47 22.56 -1.03
N GLU A 209 -4.29 21.75 -0.38
CA GLU A 209 -5.30 22.17 0.57
C GLU A 209 -4.76 22.09 2.00
N PHE A 210 -5.17 23.05 2.84
CA PHE A 210 -4.73 23.13 4.22
C PHE A 210 -5.94 23.38 5.14
N HIS A 211 -6.24 22.42 6.01
CA HIS A 211 -7.32 22.49 6.99
C HIS A 211 -6.84 22.01 8.37
N GLY A 212 -7.48 22.49 9.42
CA GLY A 212 -7.17 22.09 10.80
C GLY A 212 -5.72 22.38 11.18
N THR A 213 -4.99 21.36 11.63
CA THR A 213 -3.59 21.52 12.07
C THR A 213 -2.61 21.86 10.95
N ALA A 214 -3.00 21.64 9.68
CA ALA A 214 -2.20 21.99 8.52
C ALA A 214 -2.36 23.46 8.08
N GLU A 215 -3.37 24.19 8.59
CA GLU A 215 -3.70 25.56 8.18
C GLU A 215 -2.49 26.51 8.25
N LYS A 216 -1.64 26.35 9.26
CA LYS A 216 -0.43 27.16 9.44
C LYS A 216 0.53 27.12 8.24
N TYR A 217 0.52 26.03 7.47
CA TYR A 217 1.42 25.84 6.33
C TYR A 217 0.96 26.55 5.05
N ARG A 218 -0.16 27.28 5.07
CA ARG A 218 -0.47 28.28 4.05
C ARG A 218 0.53 29.44 4.08
N ASN A 219 1.06 29.72 5.27
CA ASN A 219 2.05 30.76 5.44
C ASN A 219 3.41 30.30 4.91
N HIS A 220 4.03 31.14 4.07
CA HIS A 220 5.32 30.84 3.43
C HIS A 220 6.44 30.52 4.44
N TYR A 221 6.50 31.27 5.56
CA TYR A 221 7.55 31.06 6.56
C TYR A 221 7.35 29.72 7.29
N ALA A 222 6.13 29.40 7.70
CA ALA A 222 5.84 28.14 8.36
C ALA A 222 6.03 26.94 7.41
N PHE A 223 5.71 27.09 6.14
CA PHE A 223 5.98 26.06 5.14
C PHE A 223 7.49 25.89 4.89
N LYS A 224 8.23 27.00 4.82
CA LYS A 224 9.70 26.95 4.69
C LYS A 224 10.35 26.25 5.89
N GLU A 225 9.95 26.58 7.11
CA GLU A 225 10.44 25.90 8.32
C GLU A 225 10.15 24.39 8.29
N LEU A 226 8.96 23.98 7.82
CA LEU A 226 8.63 22.59 7.62
C LEU A 226 9.57 21.91 6.61
N ILE A 227 9.84 22.57 5.49
CA ILE A 227 10.76 22.07 4.46
C ILE A 227 12.17 21.91 5.03
N ASP A 228 12.68 22.94 5.73
CA ASP A 228 14.01 22.91 6.35
C ASP A 228 14.10 21.76 7.37
N PHE A 229 13.08 21.62 8.25
CA PHE A 229 12.99 20.49 9.19
C PHE A 229 13.03 19.12 8.47
N CYS A 230 12.27 18.96 7.38
CA CYS A 230 12.26 17.70 6.64
C CYS A 230 13.60 17.40 5.95
N TYR A 231 14.38 18.41 5.57
CA TYR A 231 15.74 18.20 5.04
C TYR A 231 16.75 17.86 6.14
N ASP A 232 16.56 18.36 7.35
CA ASP A 232 17.43 18.05 8.50
C ASP A 232 17.06 16.70 9.15
N ALA A 233 15.80 16.27 9.02
CA ALA A 233 15.36 14.99 9.54
C ALA A 233 16.01 13.81 8.81
N GLU A 234 16.26 12.76 9.57
CA GLU A 234 16.71 11.50 8.99
C GLU A 234 15.52 10.74 8.38
N TRP A 235 15.58 10.48 7.07
CA TRP A 235 14.62 9.62 6.37
C TRP A 235 15.18 8.22 6.33
N ILE A 236 14.58 7.31 7.08
CA ILE A 236 15.09 5.94 7.24
C ILE A 236 14.26 4.99 6.36
N PRO A 237 14.64 4.80 5.08
CA PRO A 237 14.06 3.72 4.30
C PRO A 237 14.58 2.40 4.86
N TYR A 238 13.72 1.40 4.84
CA TYR A 238 14.11 0.04 5.20
C TYR A 238 14.42 -0.74 3.92
N CYS A 239 15.53 -1.45 3.89
CA CYS A 239 15.88 -2.34 2.79
C CYS A 239 16.48 -3.64 3.35
N LYS A 240 15.85 -4.77 3.08
CA LYS A 240 16.32 -6.08 3.53
C LYS A 240 16.06 -7.15 2.49
N LYS A 241 17.03 -8.06 2.30
CA LYS A 241 16.81 -9.26 1.51
C LYS A 241 15.73 -10.12 2.17
N THR A 242 14.82 -10.68 1.40
CA THR A 242 13.76 -11.53 1.91
C THR A 242 14.30 -12.91 2.29
N PHE A 243 13.98 -13.41 3.48
CA PHE A 243 14.57 -14.66 4.02
C PHE A 243 14.15 -15.93 3.26
N ASN A 244 12.93 -15.98 2.74
CA ASN A 244 12.35 -17.18 2.12
C ASN A 244 11.98 -16.96 0.64
N GLY A 245 12.69 -16.08 -0.05
CA GLY A 245 12.40 -15.74 -1.43
C GLY A 245 11.16 -14.83 -1.59
N ALA A 246 10.78 -14.60 -2.83
CA ALA A 246 9.68 -13.70 -3.18
C ALA A 246 8.32 -14.15 -2.62
N GLN A 247 8.12 -15.47 -2.48
CA GLN A 247 6.87 -16.03 -1.96
C GLN A 247 6.52 -15.48 -0.59
N SER A 248 7.49 -15.41 0.33
CA SER A 248 7.24 -14.90 1.69
C SER A 248 6.85 -13.42 1.72
N VAL A 249 7.35 -12.64 0.77
CA VAL A 249 6.98 -11.22 0.63
C VAL A 249 5.57 -11.07 0.06
N ILE A 250 5.23 -11.84 -0.97
CA ILE A 250 3.87 -11.88 -1.53
C ILE A 250 2.86 -12.27 -0.45
N ASP A 251 3.15 -13.30 0.33
CA ASP A 251 2.31 -13.74 1.44
C ASP A 251 2.20 -12.66 2.53
N TYR A 252 3.30 -11.98 2.85
CA TYR A 252 3.30 -10.85 3.78
C TYR A 252 2.45 -9.69 3.27
N LEU A 253 2.68 -9.23 2.05
CA LEU A 253 1.93 -8.14 1.44
C LEU A 253 0.45 -8.50 1.25
N GLY A 254 0.16 -9.75 0.90
CA GLY A 254 -1.20 -10.27 0.83
C GLY A 254 -1.97 -10.16 2.15
N LYS A 255 -1.32 -10.18 3.30
CA LYS A 255 -2.00 -9.94 4.60
C LYS A 255 -2.50 -8.51 4.75
N TYR A 256 -1.89 -7.56 4.08
CA TYR A 256 -2.20 -6.13 4.19
C TYR A 256 -2.97 -5.57 2.99
N THR A 257 -3.13 -6.33 1.90
CA THR A 257 -3.88 -5.90 0.71
C THR A 257 -5.37 -6.21 0.86
N HIS A 258 -6.09 -5.41 1.66
CA HIS A 258 -7.53 -5.59 1.86
C HIS A 258 -8.41 -4.95 0.76
N ASN A 259 -7.83 -4.27 -0.24
CA ASN A 259 -8.55 -3.46 -1.24
C ASN A 259 -8.18 -3.81 -2.69
N LEU A 260 -8.33 -5.08 -3.08
CA LEU A 260 -7.87 -5.56 -4.38
C LEU A 260 -8.69 -5.10 -5.61
N LYS A 261 -9.89 -4.56 -5.43
CA LYS A 261 -10.75 -4.12 -6.56
C LYS A 261 -10.22 -2.87 -7.29
N ASN A 262 -9.31 -2.11 -6.69
CA ASN A 262 -8.74 -0.89 -7.27
C ASN A 262 -7.22 -0.99 -7.50
N LEU A 263 -6.70 -2.20 -7.61
CA LEU A 263 -5.32 -2.43 -8.02
C LEU A 263 -5.19 -2.13 -9.51
N THR A 264 -4.81 -0.91 -9.84
CA THR A 264 -4.40 -0.57 -11.20
C THR A 264 -2.96 -1.00 -11.36
N VAL A 265 -2.75 -2.03 -12.17
CA VAL A 265 -1.42 -2.40 -12.64
C VAL A 265 -1.06 -1.42 -13.74
N SER A 266 -0.19 -0.47 -13.47
CA SER A 266 0.33 0.43 -14.49
C SER A 266 1.62 -0.16 -15.05
N PHE A 267 1.59 -0.54 -16.33
CA PHE A 267 2.79 -0.82 -17.09
C PHE A 267 3.41 0.51 -17.49
N CYS A 268 4.60 0.82 -17.02
CA CYS A 268 5.42 1.83 -17.66
C CYS A 268 6.04 1.19 -18.91
N SER A 269 6.24 1.96 -19.99
CA SER A 269 6.71 1.54 -21.32
C SER A 269 8.08 0.82 -21.36
N SER A 270 8.55 0.32 -20.25
CA SER A 270 9.76 -0.48 -20.08
C SER A 270 9.54 -1.68 -19.14
N ASN A 271 8.56 -2.54 -19.42
CA ASN A 271 8.34 -3.84 -18.74
C ASN A 271 8.26 -3.81 -17.20
N LEU A 272 7.78 -2.73 -16.59
CA LEU A 272 7.69 -2.58 -15.15
C LEU A 272 6.23 -2.62 -14.70
N LEU A 273 5.94 -3.53 -13.78
CA LEU A 273 4.61 -3.73 -13.20
C LEU A 273 4.44 -2.77 -12.00
N PHE A 274 3.54 -1.79 -12.12
CA PHE A 274 3.12 -0.96 -10.99
C PHE A 274 1.77 -1.46 -10.48
N ILE A 275 1.71 -1.77 -9.19
CA ILE A 275 0.44 -2.01 -8.51
C ILE A 275 0.12 -0.78 -7.69
N ARG A 276 -0.89 -0.03 -8.12
CA ARG A 276 -1.41 1.13 -7.42
C ARG A 276 -2.71 0.73 -6.72
N CYS A 277 -2.72 0.79 -5.39
CA CYS A 277 -3.98 0.78 -4.65
C CYS A 277 -4.57 2.20 -4.71
N LEU A 278 -5.62 2.39 -5.51
CA LEU A 278 -6.42 3.61 -5.45
C LEU A 278 -7.49 3.43 -4.36
N PHE A 279 -7.53 4.35 -3.41
CA PHE A 279 -8.57 4.44 -2.38
C PHE A 279 -9.85 5.04 -2.92
#